data_440bf480ac4ced43fe02921a2c072833
#
_entry.id   440bf480ac4ced43fe02921a2c072833
#
_cell.length_a   1.000
_cell.length_b   1.000
_cell.length_c   1.000
_cell.angle_alpha   90.00
_cell.angle_beta   90.00
_cell.angle_gamma   90.00
#
_symmetry.space_group_name_H-M   'P 1'
#
loop_
_entity.id
_entity.type
_entity.pdbx_description
1 polymer ?
#
loop_
_entity_poly.entity_id
_entity_poly.type
_entity_poly.pdbx_seq_one_letter_code
_entity_poly.pdbx_strand_id
1 'polypeptide(L)'
;MDTRIKDIYATSAPVAAERNKVLRNTYWLLGLSMLPTMMGAMIGVQMNFASLFAGSPFISVLLFLAGAFGFMWAIGKNRDSALGVGLLLGFTFFMGLMLSISLAAALQFRNGGELIAMAAGGTGIIFFSLATLATVSKRDFSFMGKFLFIGLIMLLVA
;
A
#
# COMPACT_ATOMS: atom_id res chain seq x y z
N MET A 1 -26.10 -13.15 39.43
CA MET A 1 -25.04 -13.62 38.51
C MET A 1 -25.16 -13.05 37.11
N ASP A 2 -26.23 -12.30 36.80
CA ASP A 2 -26.56 -11.82 35.42
C ASP A 2 -26.06 -10.41 35.06
N THR A 3 -25.78 -9.59 36.04
CA THR A 3 -25.34 -8.20 35.79
C THR A 3 -23.91 -8.09 35.27
N ARG A 4 -22.98 -8.90 35.75
CA ARG A 4 -21.59 -8.92 35.28
C ARG A 4 -21.44 -9.37 33.82
N ILE A 5 -22.29 -10.29 33.38
CA ILE A 5 -22.28 -10.79 32.00
C ILE A 5 -22.78 -9.70 31.06
N LYS A 6 -23.83 -8.96 31.43
CA LYS A 6 -24.36 -7.83 30.65
C LYS A 6 -23.35 -6.70 30.51
N ASP A 7 -22.58 -6.41 31.56
CA ASP A 7 -21.54 -5.35 31.55
C ASP A 7 -20.37 -5.73 30.62
N ILE A 8 -19.98 -7.00 30.56
CA ILE A 8 -18.94 -7.50 29.63
C ILE A 8 -19.39 -7.39 28.18
N TYR A 9 -20.64 -7.74 27.87
CA TYR A 9 -21.19 -7.61 26.52
C TYR A 9 -21.44 -6.15 26.11
N ALA A 10 -21.84 -5.28 27.05
CA ALA A 10 -22.02 -3.86 26.79
C ALA A 10 -20.68 -3.14 26.51
N THR A 11 -19.58 -3.58 27.12
CA THR A 11 -18.25 -2.99 26.90
C THR A 11 -17.58 -3.51 25.62
N SER A 12 -17.92 -4.72 25.16
CA SER A 12 -17.30 -5.30 23.96
C SER A 12 -17.92 -4.83 22.63
N ALA A 13 -19.20 -4.45 22.64
CA ALA A 13 -19.90 -3.98 21.45
C ALA A 13 -19.35 -2.66 20.86
N PRO A 14 -19.08 -1.60 21.65
CA PRO A 14 -18.48 -0.37 21.12
C PRO A 14 -17.06 -0.57 20.59
N VAL A 15 -16.27 -1.43 21.22
CA VAL A 15 -14.90 -1.74 20.77
C VAL A 15 -14.89 -2.43 19.41
N ALA A 16 -15.85 -3.34 19.17
CA ALA A 16 -15.98 -4.01 17.86
C ALA A 16 -16.43 -3.05 16.76
N ALA A 17 -17.33 -2.12 17.06
CA ALA A 17 -17.83 -1.13 16.10
C ALA A 17 -16.73 -0.11 15.73
N GLU A 18 -15.94 0.35 16.71
CA GLU A 18 -14.79 1.24 16.48
C GLU A 18 -13.72 0.54 15.64
N ARG A 19 -13.40 -0.70 15.93
CA ARG A 19 -12.44 -1.51 15.16
C ARG A 19 -12.86 -1.63 13.69
N ASN A 20 -14.14 -1.88 13.42
CA ASN A 20 -14.65 -1.99 12.06
C ASN A 20 -14.60 -0.65 11.31
N LYS A 21 -14.84 0.47 12.00
CA LYS A 21 -14.70 1.81 11.44
C LYS A 21 -13.26 2.14 11.07
N VAL A 22 -12.32 1.82 11.95
CA VAL A 22 -10.89 2.01 11.71
C VAL A 22 -10.42 1.16 10.52
N LEU A 23 -10.77 -0.12 10.49
CA LEU A 23 -10.42 -1.01 9.38
C LEU A 23 -10.97 -0.49 8.05
N ARG A 24 -12.24 -0.10 8.00
CA ARG A 24 -12.86 0.44 6.79
C ARG A 24 -12.16 1.71 6.31
N ASN A 25 -11.85 2.63 7.22
CA ASN A 25 -11.15 3.86 6.87
C ASN A 25 -9.72 3.58 6.36
N THR A 26 -9.03 2.62 6.94
CA THR A 26 -7.70 2.20 6.51
C THR A 26 -7.74 1.61 5.10
N TYR A 27 -8.68 0.73 4.80
CA TYR A 27 -8.83 0.16 3.45
C TYR A 27 -9.23 1.21 2.41
N TRP A 28 -10.09 2.17 2.78
CA TRP A 28 -10.44 3.29 1.93
C TRP A 28 -9.22 4.17 1.61
N LEU A 29 -8.44 4.50 2.63
CA LEU A 29 -7.23 5.30 2.46
C LEU A 29 -6.17 4.56 1.64
N LEU A 30 -6.04 3.25 1.85
CA LEU A 30 -5.16 2.41 1.05
C LEU A 30 -5.60 2.35 -0.41
N GLY A 31 -6.89 2.15 -0.69
CA GLY A 31 -7.42 2.21 -2.05
C GLY A 31 -7.23 3.58 -2.70
N LEU A 32 -7.50 4.66 -1.95
CA LEU A 32 -7.30 6.02 -2.44
C LEU A 32 -5.83 6.31 -2.74
N SER A 33 -4.90 5.78 -1.96
CA SER A 33 -3.45 5.98 -2.17
C SER A 33 -2.91 5.29 -3.44
N MET A 34 -3.64 4.33 -3.99
CA MET A 34 -3.27 3.70 -5.26
C MET A 34 -3.40 4.68 -6.44
N LEU A 35 -4.36 5.63 -6.40
CA LEU A 35 -4.56 6.60 -7.48
C LEU A 35 -3.33 7.50 -7.68
N PRO A 36 -2.80 8.20 -6.66
CA PRO A 36 -1.56 8.97 -6.80
C PRO A 36 -0.37 8.12 -7.23
N THR A 37 -0.29 6.87 -6.75
CA THR A 37 0.79 5.95 -7.18
C THR A 37 0.70 5.66 -8.68
N MET A 38 -0.49 5.37 -9.21
CA MET A 38 -0.68 5.17 -10.65
C MET A 38 -0.35 6.42 -11.44
N MET A 39 -0.81 7.59 -11.00
CA MET A 39 -0.50 8.88 -11.64
C MET A 39 1.02 9.14 -11.66
N GLY A 40 1.69 8.93 -10.52
CA GLY A 40 3.14 9.08 -10.43
C GLY A 40 3.88 8.13 -11.38
N ALA A 41 3.45 6.87 -11.44
CA ALA A 41 4.04 5.87 -12.35
C ALA A 41 3.84 6.24 -13.83
N MET A 42 2.63 6.66 -14.21
CA MET A 42 2.34 7.09 -15.59
C MET A 42 3.13 8.33 -15.99
N ILE A 43 3.13 9.37 -15.16
CA ILE A 43 3.89 10.59 -15.40
C ILE A 43 5.39 10.28 -15.48
N GLY A 44 5.90 9.45 -14.57
CA GLY A 44 7.30 9.08 -14.56
C GLY A 44 7.74 8.32 -15.82
N VAL A 45 6.90 7.44 -16.37
CA VAL A 45 7.17 6.77 -17.66
C VAL A 45 7.13 7.78 -18.81
N GLN A 46 6.10 8.65 -18.87
CA GLN A 46 5.95 9.63 -19.95
C GLN A 46 7.10 10.66 -19.98
N MET A 47 7.54 11.13 -18.81
CA MET A 47 8.65 12.07 -18.68
C MET A 47 10.03 11.40 -18.83
N ASN A 48 10.06 10.09 -19.06
CA ASN A 48 11.30 9.31 -19.08
C ASN A 48 12.14 9.55 -17.80
N PHE A 49 11.47 9.51 -16.66
CA PHE A 49 12.08 9.80 -15.36
C PHE A 49 13.29 8.91 -15.07
N ALA A 50 13.30 7.69 -15.65
CA ALA A 50 14.45 6.79 -15.58
C ALA A 50 15.74 7.41 -16.13
N SER A 51 15.66 8.29 -17.14
CA SER A 51 16.84 8.92 -17.73
C SER A 51 17.56 9.87 -16.79
N LEU A 52 16.85 10.48 -15.84
CA LEU A 52 17.44 11.36 -14.83
C LEU A 52 18.39 10.60 -13.88
N PHE A 53 18.18 9.28 -13.77
CA PHE A 53 18.94 8.40 -12.89
C PHE A 53 19.98 7.54 -13.63
N ALA A 54 19.97 7.57 -14.96
CA ALA A 54 20.91 6.78 -15.78
C ALA A 54 22.39 7.18 -15.57
N GLY A 55 22.63 8.43 -15.14
CA GLY A 55 23.99 8.97 -15.01
C GLY A 55 24.74 8.51 -13.77
N SER A 56 24.08 8.16 -12.68
CA SER A 56 24.72 7.72 -11.43
C SER A 56 23.78 6.92 -10.56
N PRO A 57 23.96 5.60 -10.46
CA PRO A 57 23.16 4.74 -9.60
C PRO A 57 23.20 5.14 -8.11
N PHE A 58 24.34 5.65 -7.66
CA PHE A 58 24.53 6.09 -6.27
C PHE A 58 23.66 7.30 -5.93
N ILE A 59 23.60 8.30 -6.82
CA ILE A 59 22.76 9.50 -6.64
C ILE A 59 21.29 9.10 -6.64
N SER A 60 20.89 8.13 -7.47
CA SER A 60 19.53 7.63 -7.54
C SER A 60 19.07 7.02 -6.21
N VAL A 61 19.90 6.16 -5.63
CA VAL A 61 19.63 5.54 -4.32
C VAL A 61 19.58 6.60 -3.23
N LEU A 62 20.50 7.54 -3.23
CA LEU A 62 20.52 8.61 -2.23
C LEU A 62 19.27 9.49 -2.30
N LEU A 63 18.85 9.88 -3.49
CA LEU A 63 17.62 10.68 -3.70
C LEU A 63 16.37 9.92 -3.29
N PHE A 64 16.30 8.63 -3.62
CA PHE A 64 15.22 7.75 -3.19
C PHE A 64 15.15 7.68 -1.65
N LEU A 65 16.27 7.41 -0.99
CA LEU A 65 16.31 7.31 0.46
C LEU A 65 15.99 8.65 1.13
N ALA A 66 16.56 9.76 0.63
CA ALA A 66 16.28 11.09 1.16
C ALA A 66 14.79 11.44 1.03
N GLY A 67 14.18 11.17 -0.13
CA GLY A 67 12.74 11.36 -0.35
C GLY A 67 11.89 10.46 0.57
N ALA A 68 12.20 9.17 0.63
CA ALA A 68 11.46 8.22 1.46
C ALA A 68 11.52 8.59 2.95
N PHE A 69 12.70 8.83 3.49
CA PHE A 69 12.87 9.22 4.89
C PHE A 69 12.29 10.61 5.18
N GLY A 70 12.43 11.57 4.25
CA GLY A 70 11.82 12.89 4.36
C GLY A 70 10.30 12.84 4.48
N PHE A 71 9.65 12.07 3.60
CA PHE A 71 8.19 11.84 3.68
C PHE A 71 7.79 11.10 4.95
N MET A 72 8.50 10.03 5.33
CA MET A 72 8.20 9.28 6.57
C MET A 72 8.28 10.17 7.79
N TRP A 73 9.32 11.01 7.90
CA TRP A 73 9.46 11.96 8.99
C TRP A 73 8.35 13.00 9.00
N ALA A 74 8.03 13.58 7.85
CA ALA A 74 6.96 14.58 7.70
C ALA A 74 5.58 13.99 8.04
N ILE A 75 5.27 12.77 7.58
CA ILE A 75 4.03 12.06 7.90
C ILE A 75 3.97 11.77 9.41
N GLY A 76 5.06 11.27 9.99
CA GLY A 76 5.15 10.98 11.42
C GLY A 76 4.88 12.21 12.30
N LYS A 77 5.37 13.38 11.89
CA LYS A 77 5.15 14.65 12.60
C LYS A 77 3.70 15.16 12.48
N ASN A 78 3.02 14.84 11.39
CA ASN A 78 1.67 15.37 11.07
C ASN A 78 0.58 14.28 11.05
N ARG A 79 0.80 13.15 11.70
CA ARG A 79 -0.09 11.96 11.64
C ARG A 79 -1.52 12.23 12.11
N ASP A 80 -1.71 13.21 13.00
CA ASP A 80 -3.01 13.53 13.61
C ASP A 80 -3.74 14.68 12.88
N SER A 81 -3.25 15.07 11.69
CA SER A 81 -3.79 16.19 10.92
C SER A 81 -4.15 15.81 9.48
N ALA A 82 -5.01 16.60 8.85
CA ALA A 82 -5.31 16.47 7.42
C ALA A 82 -4.07 16.59 6.53
N LEU A 83 -3.04 17.33 6.98
CA LEU A 83 -1.75 17.42 6.32
C LEU A 83 -1.05 16.05 6.26
N GLY A 84 -1.18 15.21 7.28
CA GLY A 84 -0.64 13.85 7.28
C GLY A 84 -1.20 12.99 6.16
N VAL A 85 -2.49 13.11 5.87
CA VAL A 85 -3.14 12.41 4.74
C VAL A 85 -2.61 12.95 3.41
N GLY A 86 -2.50 14.27 3.26
CA GLY A 86 -1.93 14.90 2.06
C GLY A 86 -0.48 14.47 1.81
N LEU A 87 0.34 14.43 2.87
CA LEU A 87 1.72 13.94 2.80
C LEU A 87 1.80 12.45 2.45
N LEU A 88 0.87 11.63 2.95
CA LEU A 88 0.77 10.22 2.59
C LEU A 88 0.47 10.05 1.10
N LEU A 89 -0.49 10.81 0.55
CA LEU A 89 -0.80 10.79 -0.87
C LEU A 89 0.38 11.30 -1.73
N GLY A 90 1.08 12.34 -1.27
CA GLY A 90 2.31 12.82 -1.89
C GLY A 90 3.43 11.77 -1.87
N PHE A 91 3.57 11.05 -0.78
CA PHE A 91 4.52 9.94 -0.65
C PHE A 91 4.18 8.79 -1.62
N THR A 92 2.91 8.42 -1.73
CA THR A 92 2.50 7.36 -2.67
C THR A 92 2.67 7.77 -4.13
N PHE A 93 2.46 9.05 -4.46
CA PHE A 93 2.80 9.60 -5.77
C PHE A 93 4.32 9.53 -6.04
N PHE A 94 5.14 9.92 -5.08
CA PHE A 94 6.60 9.80 -5.16
C PHE A 94 7.04 8.34 -5.36
N MET A 95 6.44 7.40 -4.64
CA MET A 95 6.69 5.97 -4.84
C MET A 95 6.28 5.50 -6.24
N GLY A 96 5.20 6.05 -6.79
CA GLY A 96 4.79 5.81 -8.18
C GLY A 96 5.85 6.31 -9.18
N LEU A 97 6.40 7.52 -8.98
CA LEU A 97 7.50 8.02 -9.80
C LEU A 97 8.72 7.09 -9.76
N MET A 98 9.07 6.58 -8.59
CA MET A 98 10.17 5.61 -8.46
C MET A 98 9.85 4.27 -9.15
N LEU A 99 8.61 3.82 -9.05
CA LEU A 99 8.13 2.60 -9.72
C LEU A 99 8.24 2.73 -11.25
N SER A 100 8.12 3.95 -11.80
CA SER A 100 8.21 4.18 -13.24
C SER A 100 9.52 3.70 -13.85
N ILE A 101 10.61 3.68 -13.09
CA ILE A 101 11.92 3.17 -13.53
C ILE A 101 11.82 1.68 -13.87
N SER A 102 11.22 0.90 -12.99
CA SER A 102 10.99 -0.54 -13.20
C SER A 102 9.97 -0.80 -14.32
N LEU A 103 8.92 0.02 -14.37
CA LEU A 103 7.92 -0.06 -15.44
C LEU A 103 8.50 0.26 -16.82
N ALA A 104 9.36 1.28 -16.92
CA ALA A 104 10.06 1.63 -18.15
C ALA A 104 10.95 0.46 -18.66
N ALA A 105 11.61 -0.24 -17.75
CA ALA A 105 12.37 -1.45 -18.08
C ALA A 105 11.44 -2.59 -18.55
N ALA A 106 10.33 -2.81 -17.87
CA ALA A 106 9.35 -3.82 -18.25
C ALA A 106 8.72 -3.54 -19.62
N LEU A 107 8.45 -2.27 -19.94
CA LEU A 107 7.89 -1.86 -21.24
C LEU A 107 8.84 -2.11 -22.44
N GLN A 108 10.12 -2.35 -22.20
CA GLN A 108 11.07 -2.73 -23.26
C GLN A 108 10.88 -4.17 -23.75
N PHE A 109 10.20 -5.03 -22.98
CA PHE A 109 9.84 -6.36 -23.45
C PHE A 109 8.74 -6.29 -24.51
N ARG A 110 8.75 -7.24 -25.45
CA ARG A 110 7.80 -7.30 -26.58
C ARG A 110 6.32 -7.22 -26.13
N ASN A 111 5.99 -7.78 -24.99
CA ASN A 111 4.65 -7.80 -24.39
C ASN A 111 4.60 -7.11 -23.03
N GLY A 112 5.50 -6.13 -22.79
CA GLY A 112 5.66 -5.47 -21.49
C GLY A 112 4.38 -4.82 -20.97
N GLY A 113 3.61 -4.17 -21.83
CA GLY A 113 2.32 -3.58 -21.46
C GLY A 113 1.32 -4.62 -20.97
N GLU A 114 1.24 -5.77 -21.61
CA GLU A 114 0.37 -6.88 -21.23
C GLU A 114 0.79 -7.48 -19.88
N LEU A 115 2.09 -7.68 -19.68
CA LEU A 115 2.64 -8.18 -18.42
C LEU A 115 2.31 -7.24 -17.25
N ILE A 116 2.47 -5.93 -17.45
CA ILE A 116 2.12 -4.91 -16.43
C ILE A 116 0.62 -4.94 -16.15
N ALA A 117 -0.22 -5.00 -17.19
CA ALA A 117 -1.66 -5.05 -17.03
C ALA A 117 -2.13 -6.31 -16.28
N MET A 118 -1.55 -7.48 -16.60
CA MET A 118 -1.84 -8.72 -15.88
C MET A 118 -1.38 -8.67 -14.42
N ALA A 119 -0.19 -8.17 -14.15
CA ALA A 119 0.32 -8.03 -12.79
C ALA A 119 -0.52 -7.07 -11.96
N ALA A 120 -0.83 -5.89 -12.50
CA ALA A 120 -1.65 -4.88 -11.83
C ALA A 120 -3.10 -5.37 -11.64
N GLY A 121 -3.70 -5.93 -12.68
CA GLY A 121 -5.06 -6.48 -12.64
C GLY A 121 -5.18 -7.65 -11.66
N GLY A 122 -4.26 -8.60 -11.71
CA GLY A 122 -4.21 -9.73 -10.79
C GLY A 122 -4.06 -9.28 -9.33
N THR A 123 -3.13 -8.35 -9.07
CA THR A 123 -2.96 -7.76 -7.74
C THR A 123 -4.22 -7.04 -7.27
N GLY A 124 -4.86 -6.27 -8.14
CA GLY A 124 -6.11 -5.57 -7.86
C GLY A 124 -7.23 -6.53 -7.49
N ILE A 125 -7.44 -7.59 -8.27
CA ILE A 125 -8.46 -8.61 -8.00
C ILE A 125 -8.22 -9.28 -6.64
N ILE A 126 -6.98 -9.69 -6.35
CA ILE A 126 -6.62 -10.30 -5.07
C ILE A 126 -6.86 -9.31 -3.93
N PHE A 127 -6.41 -8.06 -4.09
CA PHE A 127 -6.59 -7.02 -3.07
C PHE A 127 -8.06 -6.78 -2.74
N PHE A 128 -8.91 -6.54 -3.75
CA PHE A 128 -10.33 -6.29 -3.53
C PHE A 128 -11.06 -7.51 -2.96
N SER A 129 -10.68 -8.72 -3.39
CA SER A 129 -11.23 -9.96 -2.85
C SER A 129 -10.89 -10.11 -1.37
N LEU A 130 -9.63 -9.91 -0.98
CA LEU A 130 -9.19 -9.99 0.41
C LEU A 130 -9.76 -8.85 1.27
N ALA A 131 -9.82 -7.63 0.74
CA ALA A 131 -10.41 -6.48 1.43
C ALA A 131 -11.91 -6.71 1.71
N THR A 132 -12.65 -7.25 0.74
CA THR A 132 -14.06 -7.61 0.90
C THR A 132 -14.20 -8.73 1.94
N LEU A 133 -13.38 -9.77 1.85
CA LEU A 133 -13.41 -10.87 2.79
C LEU A 133 -13.10 -10.41 4.22
N ALA A 134 -12.11 -9.52 4.40
CA ALA A 134 -11.73 -8.97 5.69
C ALA A 134 -12.81 -8.07 6.31
N THR A 135 -13.59 -7.35 5.48
CA THR A 135 -14.67 -6.47 5.96
C THR A 135 -15.96 -7.24 6.29
N VAL A 136 -16.26 -8.29 5.55
CA VAL A 136 -17.51 -9.07 5.71
C VAL A 136 -17.33 -10.23 6.68
N SER A 137 -16.15 -10.84 6.71
CA SER A 137 -15.89 -12.00 7.58
C SER A 137 -15.68 -11.57 9.03
N LYS A 138 -16.44 -12.20 9.92
CA LYS A 138 -16.26 -12.09 11.37
C LYS A 138 -15.23 -13.09 11.91
N ARG A 139 -14.55 -13.84 11.02
CA ARG A 139 -13.57 -14.86 11.41
C ARG A 139 -12.22 -14.23 11.69
N ASP A 140 -11.53 -14.79 12.67
CA ASP A 140 -10.15 -14.42 12.98
C ASP A 140 -9.21 -15.11 11.99
N PHE A 141 -8.48 -14.31 11.22
CA PHE A 141 -7.51 -14.78 10.22
C PHE A 141 -6.09 -14.92 10.77
N SER A 142 -5.92 -14.92 12.08
CA SER A 142 -4.60 -15.00 12.73
C SER A 142 -3.79 -16.24 12.30
N PHE A 143 -4.47 -17.35 11.97
CA PHE A 143 -3.80 -18.55 11.47
C PHE A 143 -3.16 -18.36 10.08
N MET A 144 -3.72 -17.46 9.25
CA MET A 144 -3.17 -17.17 7.92
C MET A 144 -1.83 -16.44 7.97
N GLY A 145 -1.49 -15.77 9.08
CA GLY A 145 -0.23 -15.05 9.23
C GLY A 145 0.97 -15.96 9.01
N LYS A 146 0.95 -17.17 9.57
CA LYS A 146 2.03 -18.15 9.40
C LYS A 146 2.14 -18.64 7.95
N PHE A 147 1.01 -18.89 7.30
CA PHE A 147 0.97 -19.33 5.90
C PHE A 147 1.48 -18.24 4.95
N LEU A 148 1.07 -16.99 5.16
CA LEU A 148 1.54 -15.84 4.38
C LEU A 148 3.03 -15.57 4.58
N PHE A 149 3.53 -15.74 5.81
CA PHE A 149 4.96 -15.59 6.11
C PHE A 149 5.80 -16.64 5.38
N ILE A 150 5.37 -17.91 5.38
CA ILE A 150 6.04 -18.98 4.63
C ILE A 150 6.00 -18.68 3.12
N GLY A 151 4.85 -18.25 2.60
CA GLY A 151 4.70 -17.87 1.20
C GLY A 151 5.63 -16.72 0.79
N LEU A 152 5.78 -15.71 1.67
CA LEU A 152 6.71 -14.60 1.46
C LEU A 152 8.17 -15.08 1.39
N ILE A 153 8.56 -15.96 2.31
CA ILE A 153 9.93 -16.54 2.29
C ILE A 153 10.15 -17.32 1.00
N MET A 154 9.19 -18.15 0.59
CA MET A 154 9.30 -18.89 -0.67
C MET A 154 9.44 -17.96 -1.88
N LEU A 155 8.71 -16.85 -1.91
CA LEU A 155 8.79 -15.85 -2.96
C LEU A 155 10.18 -15.16 -3.00
N LEU A 156 10.78 -14.92 -1.83
CA LEU A 156 12.10 -14.27 -1.75
C LEU A 156 13.25 -15.21 -2.16
N VAL A 157 13.04 -16.52 -2.06
CA VAL A 157 14.06 -17.54 -2.39
C VAL A 157 13.93 -18.01 -3.85
N ALA A 158 12.75 -17.85 -4.46
CA ALA A 158 12.49 -18.22 -5.87
C ALA A 158 13.14 -17.24 -6.86
#